data_159820d2bdd875b56e524b69d420804b
#
_entry.id   159820d2bdd875b56e524b69d420804b
#
_cell.length_a   1.000
_cell.length_b   1.000
_cell.length_c   1.000
_cell.angle_alpha   90.00
_cell.angle_beta   90.00
_cell.angle_gamma   90.00
#
_symmetry.space_group_name_H-M   'P 1'
#
loop_
_entity.id
_entity.type
_entity.pdbx_description
1 polymer ?
#
loop_
_entity_poly.entity_id
_entity_poly.type
_entity_poly.pdbx_seq_one_letter_code
_entity_poly.pdbx_strand_id
1 'polypeptide(L)'
;QIAFAGGKLDAGDADAIAAALREAQEEIGLPPDHVSVIGQLEAHETVTGYQITPVLARLERRFDAVPEAGEVAEVFRVPLAFLLDAQNYRVEGRRWRGAWRKFYAVPWGPYYIWGATARILKALSDRVAE
;
A
#
# COMPACT_ATOMS: atom_id res chain seq x y z
N GLN A 1 1.42 7.71 9.38
CA GLN A 1 0.35 7.11 8.60
C GLN A 1 0.80 5.79 7.98
N ILE A 2 -0.08 4.80 7.99
CA ILE A 2 0.21 3.48 7.43
C ILE A 2 0.14 3.56 5.91
N ALA A 3 1.19 3.10 5.26
CA ALA A 3 1.29 3.11 3.80
C ALA A 3 2.12 1.93 3.31
N PHE A 4 1.95 1.60 2.03
CA PHE A 4 2.86 0.68 1.35
C PHE A 4 4.21 1.36 1.10
N ALA A 5 5.26 0.57 1.00
CA ALA A 5 6.54 1.07 0.52
C ALA A 5 6.36 1.66 -0.89
N GLY A 6 6.91 2.82 -1.12
CA GLY A 6 6.77 3.48 -2.42
C GLY A 6 7.20 4.92 -2.40
N GLY A 7 7.22 5.52 -3.57
CA GLY A 7 7.60 6.90 -3.74
C GLY A 7 7.48 7.33 -5.20
N LYS A 8 8.05 8.47 -5.49
CA LYS A 8 8.04 9.04 -6.85
C LYS A 8 8.99 8.30 -7.78
N LEU A 9 8.66 8.26 -9.06
CA LEU A 9 9.60 7.79 -10.07
C LEU A 9 10.82 8.71 -10.11
N ASP A 10 12.01 8.11 -10.02
CA ASP A 10 13.27 8.80 -10.26
C ASP A 10 13.67 8.66 -11.71
N ALA A 11 14.60 9.51 -12.17
CA ALA A 11 15.08 9.50 -13.54
C ALA A 11 15.69 8.14 -13.96
N GLY A 12 16.24 7.39 -12.98
CA GLY A 12 16.82 6.07 -13.24
C GLY A 12 15.82 4.92 -13.27
N ASP A 13 14.56 5.16 -12.92
CA ASP A 13 13.54 4.11 -12.90
C ASP A 13 12.95 3.93 -14.29
N ALA A 14 12.93 2.70 -14.79
CA ALA A 14 12.37 2.41 -16.11
C ALA A 14 10.85 2.61 -16.14
N ASP A 15 10.16 2.27 -15.02
CA ASP A 15 8.71 2.33 -14.93
C ASP A 15 8.27 2.32 -13.45
N ALA A 16 6.96 2.26 -13.22
CA ALA A 16 6.39 2.22 -11.88
C ALA A 16 6.78 0.98 -11.10
N ILE A 17 6.93 -0.16 -11.78
CA ILE A 17 7.36 -1.40 -11.13
C ILE A 17 8.79 -1.26 -10.60
N ALA A 18 9.69 -0.74 -11.41
CA ALA A 18 11.09 -0.53 -11.00
C ALA A 18 11.16 0.45 -9.81
N ALA A 19 10.37 1.51 -9.85
CA ALA A 19 10.30 2.47 -8.76
C ALA A 19 9.81 1.83 -7.46
N ALA A 20 8.75 1.03 -7.54
CA ALA A 20 8.20 0.35 -6.36
C ALA A 20 9.22 -0.61 -5.73
N LEU A 21 9.93 -1.37 -6.55
CA LEU A 21 10.96 -2.31 -6.06
C LEU A 21 12.14 -1.57 -5.44
N ARG A 22 12.57 -0.48 -6.04
CA ARG A 22 13.67 0.34 -5.50
C ARG A 22 13.28 0.94 -4.15
N GLU A 23 12.09 1.52 -4.06
CA GLU A 23 11.61 2.11 -2.82
C GLU A 23 11.44 1.06 -1.70
N ALA A 24 10.96 -0.12 -2.04
CA ALA A 24 10.82 -1.19 -1.05
C ALA A 24 12.19 -1.64 -0.52
N GLN A 25 13.20 -1.70 -1.38
CA GLN A 25 14.54 -2.01 -0.94
C GLN A 25 15.11 -0.93 -0.01
N GLU A 26 14.92 0.34 -0.36
CA GLU A 26 15.40 1.46 0.43
C GLU A 26 14.67 1.58 1.77
N GLU A 27 13.34 1.48 1.75
CA GLU A 27 12.54 1.77 2.94
C GLU A 27 12.47 0.61 3.93
N ILE A 28 12.41 -0.63 3.44
CA ILE A 28 12.21 -1.80 4.32
C ILE A 28 13.23 -2.91 4.12
N GLY A 29 14.22 -2.71 3.27
CA GLY A 29 15.27 -3.69 3.04
C GLY A 29 14.84 -4.91 2.23
N LEU A 30 13.76 -4.81 1.45
CA LEU A 30 13.29 -5.91 0.62
C LEU A 30 14.17 -6.06 -0.62
N PRO A 31 14.92 -7.18 -0.75
CA PRO A 31 15.71 -7.40 -1.97
C PRO A 31 14.79 -7.65 -3.17
N PRO A 32 15.02 -6.98 -4.30
CA PRO A 32 14.15 -7.13 -5.48
C PRO A 32 14.06 -8.57 -6.00
N ASP A 33 15.11 -9.36 -5.84
CA ASP A 33 15.12 -10.75 -6.28
C ASP A 33 14.37 -11.71 -5.36
N HIS A 34 13.86 -11.23 -4.23
CA HIS A 34 13.01 -12.00 -3.32
C HIS A 34 11.55 -11.98 -3.72
N VAL A 35 11.16 -11.16 -4.69
CA VAL A 35 9.77 -11.04 -5.10
C VAL A 35 9.58 -11.34 -6.57
N SER A 36 8.39 -11.81 -6.89
CA SER A 36 7.90 -12.03 -8.25
C SER A 36 6.77 -11.06 -8.49
N VAL A 37 6.92 -10.16 -9.45
CA VAL A 37 5.90 -9.16 -9.74
C VAL A 37 4.74 -9.83 -10.46
N ILE A 38 3.53 -9.66 -9.94
CA ILE A 38 2.30 -10.17 -10.54
C ILE A 38 1.77 -9.17 -11.57
N GLY A 39 1.78 -7.88 -11.23
CA GLY A 39 1.31 -6.84 -12.13
C GLY A 39 1.05 -5.52 -11.44
N GLN A 40 0.52 -4.60 -12.21
CA GLN A 40 0.06 -3.30 -11.72
C GLN A 40 -1.45 -3.33 -11.54
N LEU A 41 -1.93 -2.68 -10.49
CA LEU A 41 -3.35 -2.46 -10.26
C LEU A 41 -3.71 -1.08 -10.80
N GLU A 42 -5.02 -0.78 -10.83
CA GLU A 42 -5.50 0.54 -11.24
C GLU A 42 -4.90 1.64 -10.37
N ALA A 43 -4.56 2.75 -11.01
CA ALA A 43 -4.05 3.92 -10.31
C ALA A 43 -5.14 4.57 -9.47
N HIS A 44 -4.74 5.10 -8.32
CA HIS A 44 -5.62 5.83 -7.41
C HIS A 44 -5.13 7.25 -7.25
N GLU A 45 -6.04 8.21 -7.41
CA GLU A 45 -5.72 9.60 -7.13
C GLU A 45 -6.01 9.92 -5.68
N THR A 46 -5.04 10.52 -4.99
CA THR A 46 -5.21 10.96 -3.60
C THR A 46 -5.91 12.31 -3.54
N VAL A 47 -6.44 12.67 -2.36
CA VAL A 47 -7.07 13.98 -2.15
C VAL A 47 -6.10 15.15 -2.32
N THR A 48 -4.79 14.89 -2.27
CA THR A 48 -3.76 15.91 -2.49
C THR A 48 -3.28 15.95 -3.94
N GLY A 49 -3.90 15.19 -4.85
CA GLY A 49 -3.60 15.22 -6.27
C GLY A 49 -2.49 14.29 -6.74
N TYR A 50 -1.96 13.46 -5.87
CA TYR A 50 -0.98 12.44 -6.27
C TYR A 50 -1.68 11.25 -6.89
N GLN A 51 -1.06 10.66 -7.89
CA GLN A 51 -1.52 9.43 -8.49
C GLN A 51 -0.64 8.27 -8.02
N ILE A 52 -1.25 7.26 -7.40
CA ILE A 52 -0.56 6.08 -6.90
C ILE A 52 -0.84 4.91 -7.83
N THR A 53 0.22 4.28 -8.34
CA THR A 53 0.11 3.04 -9.11
C THR A 53 0.54 1.88 -8.21
N PRO A 54 -0.40 1.07 -7.70
CA PRO A 54 -0.03 -0.07 -6.88
C PRO A 54 0.61 -1.16 -7.71
N VAL A 55 1.66 -1.77 -7.19
CA VAL A 55 2.33 -2.91 -7.79
C VAL A 55 2.09 -4.11 -6.88
N LEU A 56 1.51 -5.16 -7.44
CA LEU A 56 1.25 -6.40 -6.73
C LEU A 56 2.39 -7.37 -7.01
N ALA A 57 2.98 -7.88 -5.94
CA ALA A 57 4.08 -8.82 -6.04
C ALA A 57 3.91 -9.94 -5.02
N ARG A 58 4.50 -11.08 -5.32
CA ARG A 58 4.52 -12.23 -4.44
C ARG A 58 5.90 -12.38 -3.84
N LEU A 59 5.96 -12.51 -2.51
CA LEU A 59 7.21 -12.74 -1.80
C LEU A 59 7.61 -14.21 -1.96
N GLU A 60 8.69 -14.47 -2.69
CA GLU A 60 9.17 -15.83 -2.96
C GLU A 60 10.16 -16.32 -1.93
N ARG A 61 10.90 -15.42 -1.30
CA ARG A 61 11.87 -15.73 -0.26
C ARG A 61 11.71 -14.79 0.92
N ARG A 62 11.89 -15.34 2.12
CA ARG A 62 11.84 -14.55 3.34
C ARG A 62 12.92 -13.48 3.35
N PHE A 63 12.62 -12.38 4.00
CA PHE A 63 13.60 -11.34 4.29
C PHE A 63 13.32 -10.78 5.68
N ASP A 64 14.37 -10.26 6.32
CA ASP A 64 14.22 -9.56 7.57
C ASP A 64 14.06 -8.08 7.26
N ALA A 65 12.92 -7.51 7.63
CA ALA A 65 12.65 -6.11 7.36
C ALA A 65 13.62 -5.22 8.14
N VAL A 66 14.21 -4.25 7.44
CA VAL A 66 15.09 -3.25 8.02
C VAL A 66 14.46 -1.88 7.74
N PRO A 67 13.69 -1.33 8.71
CA PRO A 67 13.06 -0.03 8.52
C PRO A 67 14.11 1.06 8.32
N GLU A 68 13.92 1.88 7.30
CA GLU A 68 14.80 3.00 7.01
C GLU A 68 14.75 4.03 8.15
N ALA A 69 15.92 4.33 8.76
CA ALA A 69 16.00 5.22 9.89
C ALA A 69 15.50 6.62 9.52
N GLY A 70 14.61 7.16 10.36
CA GLY A 70 14.01 8.47 10.15
C GLY A 70 12.85 8.52 9.17
N GLU A 71 12.66 7.48 8.35
CA GLU A 71 11.61 7.43 7.35
C GLU A 71 10.52 6.43 7.70
N VAL A 72 10.89 5.26 8.22
CA VAL A 72 9.98 4.17 8.54
C VAL A 72 10.05 3.85 10.02
N ALA A 73 8.93 4.05 10.73
CA ALA A 73 8.87 3.79 12.16
C ALA A 73 8.73 2.29 12.46
N GLU A 74 7.93 1.60 11.67
CA GLU A 74 7.60 0.20 11.91
C GLU A 74 7.20 -0.48 10.60
N VAL A 75 7.55 -1.76 10.46
CA VAL A 75 7.07 -2.62 9.36
C VAL A 75 6.25 -3.74 9.99
N PHE A 76 5.05 -3.96 9.49
CA PHE A 76 4.19 -5.02 10.00
C PHE A 76 3.50 -5.75 8.86
N ARG A 77 2.96 -6.93 9.17
CA ARG A 77 2.26 -7.79 8.22
C ARG A 77 0.81 -7.97 8.65
N VAL A 78 -0.06 -8.09 7.68
CA VAL A 78 -1.49 -8.33 7.91
C VAL A 78 -1.89 -9.57 7.13
N PRO A 79 -2.66 -10.49 7.73
CA PRO A 79 -3.13 -11.66 6.99
C PRO A 79 -3.90 -11.24 5.72
N LEU A 80 -3.51 -11.80 4.59
CA LEU A 80 -4.16 -11.47 3.31
C LEU A 80 -5.65 -11.83 3.34
N ALA A 81 -6.00 -12.96 3.96
CA ALA A 81 -7.39 -13.37 4.07
C ALA A 81 -8.25 -12.32 4.79
N PHE A 82 -7.69 -11.64 5.78
CA PHE A 82 -8.39 -10.54 6.46
C PHE A 82 -8.64 -9.37 5.51
N LEU A 83 -7.64 -8.99 4.73
CA LEU A 83 -7.74 -7.87 3.80
C LEU A 83 -8.63 -8.15 2.59
N LEU A 84 -8.82 -9.42 2.23
CA LEU A 84 -9.68 -9.81 1.11
C LEU A 84 -11.13 -10.04 1.54
N ASP A 85 -11.45 -9.91 2.81
CA ASP A 85 -12.82 -10.01 3.31
C ASP A 85 -13.47 -8.63 3.34
N ALA A 86 -14.45 -8.42 2.46
CA ALA A 86 -15.13 -7.14 2.33
C ALA A 86 -15.81 -6.71 3.63
N GLN A 87 -16.20 -7.65 4.50
CA GLN A 87 -16.87 -7.34 5.76
C GLN A 87 -15.95 -6.65 6.77
N ASN A 88 -14.64 -6.71 6.57
CA ASN A 88 -13.67 -6.04 7.45
C ASN A 88 -13.50 -4.57 7.12
N TYR A 89 -14.10 -4.08 6.05
CA TYR A 89 -14.00 -2.69 5.64
C TYR A 89 -15.17 -1.89 6.15
N ARG A 90 -14.88 -0.66 6.55
CA ARG A 90 -15.87 0.32 6.99
C ARG A 90 -15.79 1.57 6.13
N VAL A 91 -16.91 2.27 6.01
CA VAL A 91 -16.92 3.62 5.45
C VAL A 91 -17.06 4.58 6.62
N GLU A 92 -16.07 5.43 6.77
CA GLU A 92 -16.05 6.44 7.82
C GLU A 92 -16.02 7.83 7.17
N GLY A 93 -16.25 8.87 7.97
CA GLY A 93 -16.26 10.21 7.44
C GLY A 93 -15.64 11.21 8.41
N ARG A 94 -15.09 12.27 7.85
CA ARG A 94 -14.58 13.38 8.63
C ARG A 94 -14.59 14.67 7.83
N ARG A 95 -14.55 15.80 8.52
CA ARG A 95 -14.37 17.10 7.88
C ARG A 95 -12.91 17.30 7.50
N TRP A 96 -12.70 17.73 6.25
CA TRP A 96 -11.37 18.09 5.77
C TRP A 96 -11.50 19.17 4.71
N ARG A 97 -10.76 20.26 4.87
CA ARG A 97 -10.83 21.44 3.97
C ARG A 97 -12.26 21.93 3.76
N GLY A 98 -13.02 22.06 4.85
CA GLY A 98 -14.37 22.59 4.83
C GLY A 98 -15.45 21.68 4.26
N ALA A 99 -15.14 20.45 3.90
CA ALA A 99 -16.10 19.50 3.37
C ALA A 99 -16.10 18.20 4.15
N TRP A 100 -17.26 17.55 4.24
CA TRP A 100 -17.38 16.22 4.80
C TRP A 100 -16.89 15.20 3.76
N ARG A 101 -15.91 14.40 4.13
CA ARG A 101 -15.30 13.41 3.22
C ARG A 101 -15.43 12.02 3.81
N LYS A 102 -15.86 11.08 2.97
CA LYS A 102 -15.93 9.67 3.30
C LYS A 102 -14.64 8.97 2.88
N PHE A 103 -14.26 7.96 3.63
CA PHE A 103 -13.08 7.15 3.31
C PHE A 103 -13.25 5.74 3.83
N TYR A 104 -12.53 4.79 3.21
CA TYR A 104 -12.48 3.42 3.71
C TYR A 104 -11.50 3.30 4.87
N ALA A 105 -11.82 2.40 5.80
CA ALA A 105 -10.92 1.96 6.85
C ALA A 105 -11.01 0.45 6.99
N VAL A 106 -9.87 -0.19 7.23
CA VAL A 106 -9.75 -1.63 7.48
C VAL A 106 -8.80 -1.84 8.66
N PRO A 107 -9.26 -1.54 9.89
CA PRO A 107 -8.41 -1.67 11.07
C PRO A 107 -8.04 -3.12 11.35
N TRP A 108 -6.79 -3.35 11.72
CA TRP A 108 -6.31 -4.67 12.12
C TRP A 108 -5.44 -4.57 13.37
N GLY A 109 -5.90 -5.17 14.47
CA GLY A 109 -5.20 -5.05 15.74
C GLY A 109 -5.05 -3.59 16.16
N PRO A 110 -3.84 -3.16 16.53
CA PRO A 110 -3.59 -1.76 16.90
C PRO A 110 -3.42 -0.84 15.69
N TYR A 111 -3.50 -1.36 14.48
CA TYR A 111 -3.22 -0.61 13.27
C TYR A 111 -4.50 -0.09 12.64
N TYR A 112 -4.57 1.23 12.48
CA TYR A 112 -5.69 1.86 11.80
C TYR A 112 -5.31 2.14 10.35
N ILE A 113 -5.67 1.20 9.47
CA ILE A 113 -5.41 1.31 8.03
C ILE A 113 -6.60 2.04 7.41
N TRP A 114 -6.34 3.20 6.79
CA TRP A 114 -7.40 4.04 6.26
C TRP A 114 -6.94 4.84 5.05
N GLY A 115 -7.86 5.58 4.44
CA GLY A 115 -7.57 6.49 3.36
C GLY A 115 -7.16 5.78 2.08
N ALA A 116 -6.15 6.33 1.39
CA ALA A 116 -5.70 5.79 0.11
C ALA A 116 -5.23 4.33 0.22
N THR A 117 -4.52 3.99 1.28
CA THR A 117 -4.05 2.62 1.51
C THR A 117 -5.22 1.65 1.62
N ALA A 118 -6.23 1.98 2.43
CA ALA A 118 -7.42 1.14 2.57
C ALA A 118 -8.22 1.07 1.27
N ARG A 119 -8.30 2.15 0.51
CA ARG A 119 -9.00 2.17 -0.78
C ARG A 119 -8.35 1.25 -1.78
N ILE A 120 -7.02 1.22 -1.84
CA ILE A 120 -6.28 0.31 -2.71
C ILE A 120 -6.57 -1.14 -2.32
N LEU A 121 -6.53 -1.44 -1.03
CA LEU A 121 -6.80 -2.79 -0.52
C LEU A 121 -8.26 -3.20 -0.78
N LYS A 122 -9.20 -2.28 -0.62
CA LYS A 122 -10.62 -2.55 -0.92
C LYS A 122 -10.82 -2.88 -2.39
N ALA A 123 -10.17 -2.13 -3.29
CA ALA A 123 -10.23 -2.40 -4.72
C ALA A 123 -9.68 -3.78 -5.06
N LEU A 124 -8.59 -4.18 -4.42
CA LEU A 124 -8.03 -5.52 -4.58
C LEU A 124 -9.01 -6.59 -4.09
N SER A 125 -9.61 -6.39 -2.92
CA SER A 125 -10.61 -7.30 -2.36
C SER A 125 -11.79 -7.47 -3.32
N ASP A 126 -12.30 -6.39 -3.87
CA ASP A 126 -13.40 -6.42 -4.83
C ASP A 126 -13.02 -7.19 -6.10
N ARG A 127 -11.81 -6.97 -6.58
CA ARG A 127 -11.33 -7.63 -7.80
C ARG A 127 -11.17 -9.14 -7.62
N VAL A 128 -10.69 -9.57 -6.47
CA VAL A 128 -10.52 -10.99 -6.16
C VAL A 128 -11.88 -11.68 -5.99
N ALA A 129 -12.89 -10.96 -5.54
CA ALA A 129 -14.25 -11.50 -5.35
C ALA A 129 -15.03 -11.66 -6.65
N GLU A 130 -14.57 -11.12 -7.75
CA GLU A 130 -15.22 -11.24 -9.07
C GLU A 130 -15.21 -12.67 -9.60
#